data_6cbe8af4b16bd5bc13ce70f465dd5f12
#
_entry.id   6cbe8af4b16bd5bc13ce70f465dd5f12
#
_cell.length_a   1.000
_cell.length_b   1.000
_cell.length_c   1.000
_cell.angle_alpha   90.00
_cell.angle_beta   90.00
_cell.angle_gamma   90.00
#
_symmetry.space_group_name_H-M   'P 1'
#
loop_
_entity.id
_entity.type
_entity.pdbx_description
1 polymer ?
#
loop_
_entity_poly.entity_id
_entity_poly.type
_entity_poly.pdbx_seq_one_letter_code
_entity_poly.pdbx_strand_id
1 'polypeptide(L)'
;MKLSSLIRSALPILLLGLALIAAGIMILSKKPPEKKVVEELAFLVDAQPVYTEHVEFTVTSQGNVQPKHKTSIATQVSGRVVEIADNFVVGGFFNKGDVLLTLEQDDYQTDLSLAEAELAQAEAALQEEIARGKVAAEEWRSVNGVVPPELGLRKPQLAKEQANVKAAKAKLARAQRNLERTQVIAPYDGIVIERNADLGQFVGTGALVGELYSTEVAEVRLPLTDADLAFIDLESGISHRNPVTLSAMVGGKFQQWQGTLVRSEGVLDTTNRLIYA
;
A
#
# COMPACT_ATOMS: atom_id res chain seq x y z
N MET A 1 -23.28 71.58 117.46
CA MET A 1 -23.42 71.99 115.99
C MET A 1 -22.20 71.72 115.24
N LYS A 2 -22.06 70.55 114.47
CA LYS A 2 -21.12 70.31 113.34
C LYS A 2 -21.24 68.90 112.84
N LEU A 3 -22.42 68.33 112.65
CA LEU A 3 -22.56 66.98 111.98
C LEU A 3 -23.25 67.04 110.61
N SER A 4 -23.77 68.20 110.21
CA SER A 4 -24.57 68.34 108.97
C SER A 4 -23.75 68.71 107.73
N SER A 5 -22.48 69.14 107.85
CA SER A 5 -21.64 69.49 106.68
C SER A 5 -20.89 68.31 106.12
N LEU A 6 -20.53 67.32 106.95
CA LEU A 6 -19.81 66.12 106.46
C LEU A 6 -20.70 65.17 105.66
N ILE A 7 -21.97 65.08 105.96
CA ILE A 7 -22.92 64.25 105.25
C ILE A 7 -23.21 64.82 103.82
N ARG A 8 -23.19 66.17 103.67
CA ARG A 8 -23.48 66.80 102.37
C ARG A 8 -22.35 66.67 101.39
N SER A 9 -21.10 66.51 101.81
CA SER A 9 -19.95 66.32 100.95
C SER A 9 -19.65 64.82 100.62
N ALA A 10 -20.07 63.91 101.51
CA ALA A 10 -19.89 62.49 101.33
C ALA A 10 -20.98 61.85 100.43
N LEU A 11 -22.18 62.46 100.36
CA LEU A 11 -23.27 61.92 99.55
C LEU A 11 -22.97 61.77 98.03
N PRO A 12 -22.37 62.79 97.37
CA PRO A 12 -22.06 62.68 95.98
C PRO A 12 -20.99 61.62 95.69
N ILE A 13 -20.01 61.48 96.63
CA ILE A 13 -18.94 60.46 96.46
C ILE A 13 -19.51 59.06 96.64
N LEU A 14 -20.42 58.87 97.52
CA LEU A 14 -21.11 57.59 97.76
C LEU A 14 -22.02 57.22 96.54
N LEU A 15 -22.71 58.21 96.00
CA LEU A 15 -23.49 58.02 94.77
C LEU A 15 -22.64 57.66 93.58
N LEU A 16 -21.48 58.31 93.45
CA LEU A 16 -20.52 58.01 92.34
C LEU A 16 -19.91 56.61 92.51
N GLY A 17 -19.59 56.22 93.75
CA GLY A 17 -19.16 54.85 94.06
C GLY A 17 -20.22 53.79 93.74
N LEU A 18 -21.49 54.09 94.11
CA LEU A 18 -22.59 53.20 93.78
C LEU A 18 -22.86 53.08 92.25
N ALA A 19 -22.75 54.21 91.53
CA ALA A 19 -22.87 54.22 90.08
C ALA A 19 -21.78 53.44 89.42
N LEU A 20 -20.50 53.52 89.89
CA LEU A 20 -19.40 52.73 89.37
C LEU A 20 -19.60 51.23 89.65
N ILE A 21 -20.06 50.87 90.81
CA ILE A 21 -20.38 49.49 91.15
C ILE A 21 -21.50 48.96 90.25
N ALA A 22 -22.59 49.75 90.09
CA ALA A 22 -23.68 49.41 89.21
C ALA A 22 -23.23 49.23 87.75
N ALA A 23 -22.37 50.11 87.23
CA ALA A 23 -21.78 50.02 85.92
C ALA A 23 -20.88 48.76 85.79
N GLY A 24 -20.11 48.47 86.86
CA GLY A 24 -19.27 47.27 86.88
C GLY A 24 -20.10 45.97 86.80
N ILE A 25 -21.21 45.94 87.62
CA ILE A 25 -22.14 44.80 87.59
C ILE A 25 -22.78 44.66 86.17
N MET A 26 -23.12 45.80 85.56
CA MET A 26 -23.76 45.79 84.22
C MET A 26 -22.81 45.33 83.12
N ILE A 27 -21.54 45.64 83.29
CA ILE A 27 -20.48 45.17 82.29
C ILE A 27 -20.22 43.68 82.50
N LEU A 28 -20.12 43.23 83.76
CA LEU A 28 -19.89 41.83 84.07
C LEU A 28 -21.10 40.93 83.78
N SER A 29 -22.30 41.51 83.78
CA SER A 29 -23.54 40.80 83.42
C SER A 29 -23.78 40.69 81.90
N LYS A 30 -22.98 41.34 81.10
CA LYS A 30 -23.07 41.16 79.66
C LYS A 30 -22.56 39.74 79.25
N LYS A 31 -23.49 38.90 78.89
CA LYS A 31 -23.15 37.62 78.29
C LYS A 31 -22.29 37.87 77.02
N PRO A 32 -21.17 37.16 76.82
CA PRO A 32 -20.42 37.32 75.62
C PRO A 32 -21.32 36.98 74.40
N PRO A 33 -21.17 37.71 73.26
CA PRO A 33 -21.98 37.43 72.12
C PRO A 33 -21.72 35.98 71.69
N GLU A 34 -22.76 35.22 71.47
CA GLU A 34 -22.67 33.87 70.88
C GLU A 34 -22.01 34.04 69.51
N LYS A 35 -20.81 33.40 69.31
CA LYS A 35 -20.25 33.25 68.02
C LYS A 35 -21.28 32.47 67.20
N LYS A 36 -22.01 33.16 66.33
CA LYS A 36 -22.74 32.49 65.29
C LYS A 36 -21.69 31.67 64.48
N VAL A 37 -21.70 30.38 64.66
CA VAL A 37 -21.03 29.47 63.70
C VAL A 37 -21.69 29.78 62.39
N VAL A 38 -20.97 30.44 61.54
CA VAL A 38 -21.38 30.55 60.11
C VAL A 38 -21.32 29.12 59.60
N GLU A 39 -22.45 28.45 59.53
CA GLU A 39 -22.56 27.23 58.76
C GLU A 39 -22.06 27.58 57.33
N GLU A 40 -20.90 27.05 56.95
CA GLU A 40 -20.48 27.12 55.59
C GLU A 40 -21.62 26.52 54.76
N LEU A 41 -22.29 27.38 54.00
CA LEU A 41 -23.31 26.93 53.05
C LEU A 41 -22.61 25.96 52.08
N ALA A 42 -22.79 24.67 52.35
CA ALA A 42 -22.36 23.65 51.41
C ALA A 42 -23.04 23.92 50.06
N PHE A 43 -22.25 24.20 49.04
CA PHE A 43 -22.78 24.32 47.69
C PHE A 43 -23.37 22.98 47.29
N LEU A 44 -24.64 22.99 46.89
CA LEU A 44 -25.24 21.82 46.28
C LEU A 44 -24.57 21.59 44.92
N VAL A 45 -23.72 20.59 44.84
CA VAL A 45 -23.10 20.15 43.57
C VAL A 45 -23.83 18.90 43.08
N ASP A 46 -24.27 18.94 41.83
CA ASP A 46 -24.83 17.77 41.17
C ASP A 46 -23.64 16.91 40.69
N ALA A 47 -23.33 15.85 41.44
CA ALA A 47 -22.24 14.96 41.13
C ALA A 47 -22.79 13.73 40.38
N GLN A 48 -22.41 13.62 39.12
CA GLN A 48 -22.70 12.43 38.37
C GLN A 48 -21.53 11.45 38.47
N PRO A 49 -21.78 10.17 38.71
CA PRO A 49 -20.73 9.16 38.71
C PRO A 49 -20.15 9.03 37.27
N VAL A 50 -18.84 9.18 37.15
CA VAL A 50 -18.11 8.97 35.87
C VAL A 50 -17.59 7.54 35.87
N TYR A 51 -17.99 6.79 34.85
CA TYR A 51 -17.51 5.45 34.64
C TYR A 51 -16.51 5.48 33.47
N THR A 52 -15.44 4.69 33.56
CA THR A 52 -14.55 4.43 32.42
C THR A 52 -15.25 3.44 31.49
N GLU A 53 -15.55 3.87 30.29
CA GLU A 53 -16.11 3.04 29.24
C GLU A 53 -15.08 2.86 28.12
N HIS A 54 -15.07 1.69 27.50
CA HIS A 54 -14.25 1.43 26.32
C HIS A 54 -14.95 2.06 25.12
N VAL A 55 -14.38 3.13 24.59
CA VAL A 55 -14.93 3.82 23.41
C VAL A 55 -14.10 3.46 22.20
N GLU A 56 -14.74 2.86 21.21
CA GLU A 56 -14.14 2.64 19.90
C GLU A 56 -14.34 3.88 19.02
N PHE A 57 -13.23 4.43 18.55
CA PHE A 57 -13.28 5.54 17.60
C PHE A 57 -13.39 4.97 16.19
N THR A 58 -14.44 5.35 15.49
CA THR A 58 -14.66 4.95 14.09
C THR A 58 -14.39 6.15 13.19
N VAL A 59 -13.42 5.98 12.27
CA VAL A 59 -13.15 6.94 11.20
C VAL A 59 -14.01 6.58 10.00
N THR A 60 -14.76 7.55 9.49
CA THR A 60 -15.61 7.37 8.31
C THR A 60 -15.04 8.13 7.12
N SER A 61 -14.85 7.43 5.99
CA SER A 61 -14.38 8.01 4.74
C SER A 61 -15.16 7.44 3.56
N GLN A 62 -15.04 8.07 2.41
CA GLN A 62 -15.68 7.63 1.16
C GLN A 62 -14.63 7.52 0.06
N GLY A 63 -14.70 6.46 -0.75
CA GLY A 63 -13.77 6.23 -1.82
C GLY A 63 -14.38 5.51 -3.01
N ASN A 64 -13.66 5.50 -4.12
CA ASN A 64 -14.04 4.76 -5.31
C ASN A 64 -13.33 3.41 -5.34
N VAL A 65 -14.09 2.38 -5.69
CA VAL A 65 -13.54 1.03 -5.91
C VAL A 65 -12.77 1.04 -7.23
N GLN A 66 -11.54 0.56 -7.19
CA GLN A 66 -10.67 0.42 -8.34
C GLN A 66 -10.08 -0.99 -8.38
N PRO A 67 -9.82 -1.54 -9.58
CA PRO A 67 -9.08 -2.80 -9.68
C PRO A 67 -7.65 -2.59 -9.22
N LYS A 68 -7.06 -3.60 -8.59
CA LYS A 68 -5.64 -3.56 -8.19
C LYS A 68 -4.71 -3.42 -9.41
N HIS A 69 -5.06 -4.06 -10.52
CA HIS A 69 -4.32 -3.97 -11.77
C HIS A 69 -5.23 -3.48 -12.89
N LYS A 70 -4.77 -2.42 -13.53
CA LYS A 70 -5.34 -1.86 -14.75
C LYS A 70 -4.25 -1.92 -15.80
N THR A 71 -4.43 -2.71 -16.86
CA THR A 71 -3.41 -2.96 -17.85
C THR A 71 -3.93 -2.67 -19.25
N SER A 72 -3.26 -1.78 -19.95
CA SER A 72 -3.43 -1.59 -21.39
C SER A 72 -2.55 -2.62 -22.11
N ILE A 73 -3.16 -3.54 -22.81
CA ILE A 73 -2.46 -4.60 -23.55
C ILE A 73 -2.07 -4.07 -24.92
N ALA A 74 -0.78 -4.25 -25.26
CA ALA A 74 -0.24 -3.87 -26.55
C ALA A 74 0.48 -5.07 -27.20
N THR A 75 0.44 -5.13 -28.53
CA THR A 75 1.17 -6.14 -29.32
C THR A 75 2.68 -5.94 -29.19
N GLN A 76 3.43 -7.03 -29.08
CA GLN A 76 4.90 -7.00 -29.01
C GLN A 76 5.55 -7.24 -30.36
N VAL A 77 4.77 -7.76 -31.34
CA VAL A 77 5.15 -7.99 -32.70
C VAL A 77 4.05 -7.50 -33.63
N SER A 78 4.34 -7.31 -34.91
CA SER A 78 3.36 -6.88 -35.92
C SER A 78 2.74 -8.07 -36.63
N GLY A 79 1.51 -7.93 -37.07
CA GLY A 79 0.84 -8.96 -37.86
C GLY A 79 -0.64 -8.66 -38.06
N ARG A 80 -1.31 -9.48 -38.86
CA ARG A 80 -2.75 -9.45 -39.01
C ARG A 80 -3.40 -10.25 -37.92
N VAL A 81 -4.48 -9.74 -37.32
CA VAL A 81 -5.30 -10.47 -36.35
C VAL A 81 -6.05 -11.58 -37.11
N VAL A 82 -5.75 -12.83 -36.79
CA VAL A 82 -6.37 -14.02 -37.44
C VAL A 82 -7.40 -14.68 -36.56
N GLU A 83 -7.31 -14.46 -35.24
CA GLU A 83 -8.23 -15.03 -34.27
C GLU A 83 -8.42 -14.07 -33.08
N ILE A 84 -9.65 -14.01 -32.59
CA ILE A 84 -10.00 -13.27 -31.37
C ILE A 84 -10.83 -14.24 -30.51
N ALA A 85 -10.46 -14.38 -29.25
CA ALA A 85 -11.19 -15.24 -28.32
C ALA A 85 -12.62 -14.71 -28.08
N ASP A 86 -13.59 -15.58 -27.98
CA ASP A 86 -15.01 -15.22 -27.78
C ASP A 86 -15.23 -14.39 -26.49
N ASN A 87 -14.40 -14.61 -25.49
CA ASN A 87 -14.43 -13.88 -24.22
C ASN A 87 -13.67 -12.55 -24.28
N PHE A 88 -12.94 -12.23 -25.35
CA PHE A 88 -12.27 -10.95 -25.54
C PHE A 88 -13.22 -9.91 -26.12
N VAL A 89 -14.29 -9.65 -25.37
CA VAL A 89 -15.33 -8.63 -25.63
C VAL A 89 -15.53 -7.77 -24.41
N VAL A 90 -15.99 -6.55 -24.58
CA VAL A 90 -16.26 -5.65 -23.43
C VAL A 90 -17.20 -6.31 -22.44
N GLY A 91 -16.77 -6.41 -21.17
CA GLY A 91 -17.49 -7.12 -20.12
C GLY A 91 -17.24 -8.63 -20.07
N GLY A 92 -16.44 -9.19 -20.99
CA GLY A 92 -16.06 -10.60 -20.99
C GLY A 92 -15.02 -10.91 -19.91
N PHE A 93 -15.15 -12.07 -19.26
CA PHE A 93 -14.19 -12.56 -18.25
C PHE A 93 -13.17 -13.48 -18.87
N PHE A 94 -11.95 -13.41 -18.38
CA PHE A 94 -10.83 -14.24 -18.82
C PHE A 94 -10.01 -14.69 -17.60
N ASN A 95 -9.29 -15.80 -17.78
CA ASN A 95 -8.38 -16.31 -16.77
C ASN A 95 -6.93 -16.00 -17.19
N LYS A 96 -6.04 -15.99 -16.22
CA LYS A 96 -4.61 -15.87 -16.45
C LYS A 96 -4.11 -16.97 -17.39
N GLY A 97 -3.43 -16.56 -18.46
CA GLY A 97 -2.89 -17.48 -19.46
C GLY A 97 -3.81 -17.71 -20.65
N ASP A 98 -5.06 -17.22 -20.63
CA ASP A 98 -5.95 -17.27 -21.79
C ASP A 98 -5.38 -16.46 -22.93
N VAL A 99 -5.44 -17.01 -24.14
CA VAL A 99 -5.09 -16.29 -25.37
C VAL A 99 -6.27 -15.40 -25.75
N LEU A 100 -6.05 -14.09 -25.75
CA LEU A 100 -7.09 -13.09 -26.06
C LEU A 100 -7.23 -12.85 -27.57
N LEU A 101 -6.11 -12.81 -28.28
CA LEU A 101 -6.06 -12.74 -29.73
C LEU A 101 -4.77 -13.38 -30.27
N THR A 102 -4.82 -13.84 -31.52
CA THR A 102 -3.69 -14.43 -32.24
C THR A 102 -3.41 -13.62 -33.50
N LEU A 103 -2.15 -13.27 -33.68
CA LEU A 103 -1.67 -12.69 -34.93
C LEU A 103 -1.24 -13.79 -35.91
N GLU A 104 -1.21 -13.48 -37.20
CA GLU A 104 -0.70 -14.35 -38.25
C GLU A 104 0.72 -14.84 -37.93
N GLN A 105 0.92 -16.17 -37.93
CA GLN A 105 2.13 -16.81 -37.39
C GLN A 105 3.09 -17.31 -38.45
N ASP A 106 2.67 -17.37 -39.72
CA ASP A 106 3.37 -18.07 -40.80
C ASP A 106 4.82 -17.57 -41.02
N ASP A 107 5.01 -16.26 -41.01
CA ASP A 107 6.34 -15.66 -41.18
C ASP A 107 7.22 -15.96 -39.96
N TYR A 108 6.67 -15.89 -38.74
CA TYR A 108 7.39 -16.19 -37.51
C TYR A 108 7.75 -17.66 -37.37
N GLN A 109 6.93 -18.57 -37.91
CA GLN A 109 7.18 -19.99 -37.96
C GLN A 109 8.29 -20.32 -38.96
N THR A 110 8.31 -19.57 -40.07
CA THR A 110 9.39 -19.64 -41.04
C THR A 110 10.71 -19.17 -40.45
N ASP A 111 10.71 -18.03 -39.79
CA ASP A 111 11.89 -17.49 -39.10
C ASP A 111 12.41 -18.45 -38.00
N LEU A 112 11.53 -19.12 -37.29
CA LEU A 112 11.90 -20.15 -36.33
C LEU A 112 12.60 -21.31 -36.99
N SER A 113 12.02 -21.86 -38.10
CA SER A 113 12.60 -22.97 -38.86
C SER A 113 13.96 -22.62 -39.44
N LEU A 114 14.13 -21.39 -39.93
CA LEU A 114 15.43 -20.90 -40.41
C LEU A 114 16.47 -20.83 -39.31
N ALA A 115 16.09 -20.33 -38.12
CA ALA A 115 17.00 -20.25 -36.97
C ALA A 115 17.37 -21.63 -36.40
N GLU A 116 16.47 -22.62 -36.49
CA GLU A 116 16.74 -24.03 -36.15
C GLU A 116 17.78 -24.62 -37.12
N ALA A 117 17.62 -24.38 -38.42
CA ALA A 117 18.57 -24.84 -39.43
C ALA A 117 19.96 -24.19 -39.27
N GLU A 118 20.02 -22.87 -38.96
CA GLU A 118 21.29 -22.18 -38.68
C GLU A 118 21.98 -22.77 -37.43
N LEU A 119 21.22 -23.11 -36.37
CA LEU A 119 21.79 -23.75 -35.20
C LEU A 119 22.34 -25.13 -35.51
N ALA A 120 21.61 -25.96 -36.26
CA ALA A 120 22.06 -27.29 -36.66
C ALA A 120 23.36 -27.22 -37.51
N GLN A 121 23.45 -26.24 -38.40
CA GLN A 121 24.66 -26.01 -39.20
C GLN A 121 25.86 -25.57 -38.31
N ALA A 122 25.64 -24.67 -37.36
CA ALA A 122 26.69 -24.21 -36.44
C ALA A 122 27.17 -25.35 -35.51
N GLU A 123 26.24 -26.19 -35.03
CA GLU A 123 26.58 -27.36 -34.23
C GLU A 123 27.36 -28.41 -35.01
N ALA A 124 27.00 -28.64 -36.28
CA ALA A 124 27.77 -29.53 -37.19
C ALA A 124 29.19 -29.01 -37.42
N ALA A 125 29.35 -27.70 -37.67
CA ALA A 125 30.68 -27.08 -37.84
C ALA A 125 31.53 -27.19 -36.56
N LEU A 126 30.92 -27.03 -35.39
CA LEU A 126 31.59 -27.22 -34.12
C LEU A 126 32.05 -28.67 -33.91
N GLN A 127 31.22 -29.66 -34.25
CA GLN A 127 31.58 -31.07 -34.17
C GLN A 127 32.74 -31.42 -35.11
N GLU A 128 32.71 -30.88 -36.34
CA GLU A 128 33.82 -31.03 -37.30
C GLU A 128 35.11 -30.42 -36.73
N GLU A 129 35.06 -29.22 -36.15
CA GLU A 129 36.24 -28.58 -35.56
C GLU A 129 36.78 -29.31 -34.34
N ILE A 130 35.90 -29.87 -33.52
CA ILE A 130 36.29 -30.74 -32.38
C ILE A 130 37.04 -31.99 -32.91
N ALA A 131 36.52 -32.61 -33.98
CA ALA A 131 37.17 -33.77 -34.59
C ALA A 131 38.56 -33.41 -35.16
N ARG A 132 38.65 -32.29 -35.89
CA ARG A 132 39.94 -31.77 -36.41
C ARG A 132 40.94 -31.43 -35.30
N GLY A 133 40.46 -30.84 -34.20
CA GLY A 133 41.29 -30.55 -33.05
C GLY A 133 41.84 -31.81 -32.36
N LYS A 134 41.06 -32.89 -32.30
CA LYS A 134 41.51 -34.19 -31.79
C LYS A 134 42.62 -34.79 -32.67
N VAL A 135 42.44 -34.77 -34.00
CA VAL A 135 43.47 -35.25 -34.95
C VAL A 135 44.75 -34.43 -34.77
N ALA A 136 44.70 -33.12 -34.79
CA ALA A 136 45.84 -32.23 -34.58
C ALA A 136 46.55 -32.52 -33.23
N ALA A 137 45.81 -32.75 -32.16
CA ALA A 137 46.40 -33.08 -30.87
C ALA A 137 47.14 -34.43 -30.87
N GLU A 138 46.63 -35.43 -31.60
CA GLU A 138 47.30 -36.74 -31.76
C GLU A 138 48.54 -36.64 -32.60
N GLU A 139 48.53 -35.88 -33.69
CA GLU A 139 49.70 -35.59 -34.55
C GLU A 139 50.84 -34.96 -33.70
N TRP A 140 50.51 -33.94 -32.89
CA TRP A 140 51.50 -33.31 -32.01
C TRP A 140 52.07 -34.22 -30.92
N ARG A 141 51.30 -35.21 -30.44
CA ARG A 141 51.82 -36.23 -29.50
C ARG A 141 52.94 -37.06 -30.07
N SER A 142 52.92 -37.28 -31.39
CA SER A 142 53.96 -38.05 -32.09
C SER A 142 55.29 -37.29 -32.19
N VAL A 143 55.29 -35.95 -31.95
CA VAL A 143 56.49 -35.11 -32.03
C VAL A 143 57.07 -34.92 -30.64
N ASN A 144 58.13 -35.69 -30.36
CA ASN A 144 58.79 -35.68 -29.05
C ASN A 144 59.47 -34.31 -28.73
N GLY A 145 59.24 -33.78 -27.53
CA GLY A 145 59.98 -32.67 -26.96
C GLY A 145 59.51 -31.26 -27.36
N VAL A 146 58.42 -31.10 -28.07
CA VAL A 146 57.85 -29.82 -28.46
C VAL A 146 56.50 -29.55 -27.78
N VAL A 147 56.34 -28.41 -27.11
CA VAL A 147 55.03 -27.98 -26.62
C VAL A 147 54.23 -27.41 -27.78
N PRO A 148 53.07 -28.01 -28.12
CA PRO A 148 52.30 -27.55 -29.29
C PRO A 148 51.75 -26.12 -29.06
N PRO A 149 51.90 -25.22 -30.04
CA PRO A 149 51.30 -23.89 -29.97
C PRO A 149 49.75 -24.00 -30.01
N GLU A 150 49.06 -23.05 -29.39
CA GLU A 150 47.58 -23.05 -29.34
C GLU A 150 46.92 -23.06 -30.71
N LEU A 151 47.55 -22.40 -31.69
CA LEU A 151 47.11 -22.42 -33.09
C LEU A 151 47.27 -23.83 -33.71
N GLY A 152 48.37 -24.56 -33.38
CA GLY A 152 48.60 -25.93 -33.80
C GLY A 152 47.56 -26.91 -33.24
N LEU A 153 47.06 -26.66 -32.03
CA LEU A 153 45.98 -27.39 -31.40
C LEU A 153 44.58 -26.92 -31.84
N ARG A 154 44.48 -25.98 -32.78
CA ARG A 154 43.24 -25.43 -33.33
C ARG A 154 42.34 -24.79 -32.27
N LYS A 155 42.87 -24.36 -31.09
CA LYS A 155 42.07 -23.75 -30.01
C LYS A 155 41.32 -22.47 -30.43
N PRO A 156 41.93 -21.53 -31.20
CA PRO A 156 41.22 -20.33 -31.67
C PRO A 156 40.05 -20.67 -32.61
N GLN A 157 40.23 -21.69 -33.46
CA GLN A 157 39.17 -22.16 -34.39
C GLN A 157 38.03 -22.78 -33.60
N LEU A 158 38.32 -23.64 -32.63
CA LEU A 158 37.33 -24.21 -31.70
C LEU A 158 36.55 -23.12 -30.97
N ALA A 159 37.25 -22.12 -30.43
CA ALA A 159 36.61 -20.99 -29.75
C ALA A 159 35.68 -20.17 -30.68
N LYS A 160 36.09 -20.00 -31.97
CA LYS A 160 35.27 -19.36 -32.98
C LYS A 160 33.97 -20.14 -33.23
N GLU A 161 34.06 -21.46 -33.44
CA GLU A 161 32.85 -22.27 -33.70
C GLU A 161 31.95 -22.38 -32.47
N GLN A 162 32.51 -22.40 -31.25
CA GLN A 162 31.72 -22.28 -30.02
C GLN A 162 30.97 -20.94 -29.94
N ALA A 163 31.60 -19.83 -30.34
CA ALA A 163 30.94 -18.54 -30.44
C ALA A 163 29.81 -18.51 -31.47
N ASN A 164 30.03 -19.18 -32.66
CA ASN A 164 29.01 -19.33 -33.71
C ASN A 164 27.76 -20.07 -33.17
N VAL A 165 27.94 -21.19 -32.47
CA VAL A 165 26.84 -21.94 -31.84
C VAL A 165 26.11 -21.07 -30.84
N LYS A 166 26.82 -20.32 -30.00
CA LYS A 166 26.21 -19.38 -29.05
C LYS A 166 25.37 -18.30 -29.73
N ALA A 167 25.86 -17.77 -30.85
CA ALA A 167 25.15 -16.79 -31.66
C ALA A 167 23.88 -17.38 -32.30
N ALA A 168 23.97 -18.59 -32.87
CA ALA A 168 22.83 -19.30 -33.45
C ALA A 168 21.76 -19.64 -32.39
N LYS A 169 22.17 -20.09 -31.21
CA LYS A 169 21.24 -20.30 -30.05
C LYS A 169 20.51 -19.02 -29.65
N ALA A 170 21.19 -17.89 -29.67
CA ALA A 170 20.56 -16.61 -29.37
C ALA A 170 19.55 -16.20 -30.46
N LYS A 171 19.82 -16.46 -31.74
CA LYS A 171 18.88 -16.23 -32.85
C LYS A 171 17.64 -17.12 -32.70
N LEU A 172 17.82 -18.41 -32.44
CA LEU A 172 16.74 -19.37 -32.24
C LEU A 172 15.83 -18.90 -31.08
N ALA A 173 16.41 -18.56 -29.93
CA ALA A 173 15.63 -18.06 -28.77
C ALA A 173 14.87 -16.77 -29.08
N ARG A 174 15.39 -15.91 -29.96
CA ARG A 174 14.69 -14.71 -30.43
C ARG A 174 13.51 -15.07 -31.33
N ALA A 175 13.68 -15.97 -32.26
CA ALA A 175 12.62 -16.42 -33.20
C ALA A 175 11.47 -17.08 -32.40
N GLN A 176 11.80 -17.95 -31.44
CA GLN A 176 10.83 -18.56 -30.53
C GLN A 176 10.01 -17.52 -29.80
N ARG A 177 10.67 -16.55 -29.12
CA ARG A 177 9.94 -15.46 -28.41
C ARG A 177 9.09 -14.62 -29.36
N ASN A 178 9.51 -14.39 -30.60
CA ASN A 178 8.70 -13.62 -31.54
C ASN A 178 7.44 -14.41 -31.92
N LEU A 179 7.55 -15.71 -32.14
CA LEU A 179 6.41 -16.59 -32.39
C LEU A 179 5.46 -16.62 -31.15
N GLU A 180 5.98 -16.79 -29.94
CA GLU A 180 5.17 -16.72 -28.73
C GLU A 180 4.41 -15.39 -28.60
N ARG A 181 5.04 -14.28 -28.98
CA ARG A 181 4.47 -12.93 -28.93
C ARG A 181 3.38 -12.66 -29.96
N THR A 182 3.18 -13.57 -30.93
CA THR A 182 2.04 -13.50 -31.86
C THR A 182 0.72 -13.80 -31.12
N GLN A 183 0.78 -14.48 -29.96
CA GLN A 183 -0.34 -14.70 -29.10
C GLN A 183 -0.34 -13.67 -27.97
N VAL A 184 -1.40 -12.91 -27.88
CA VAL A 184 -1.60 -11.95 -26.79
C VAL A 184 -2.31 -12.67 -25.65
N ILE A 185 -1.61 -12.85 -24.54
CA ILE A 185 -2.02 -13.67 -23.41
C ILE A 185 -2.41 -12.79 -22.24
N ALA A 186 -3.49 -13.16 -21.52
CA ALA A 186 -3.93 -12.51 -20.31
C ALA A 186 -2.91 -12.68 -19.16
N PRO A 187 -2.43 -11.59 -18.53
CA PRO A 187 -1.43 -11.65 -17.46
C PRO A 187 -1.98 -12.06 -16.09
N TYR A 188 -3.28 -11.97 -15.88
CA TYR A 188 -4.01 -12.26 -14.63
C TYR A 188 -5.49 -12.56 -14.93
N ASP A 189 -6.25 -12.99 -13.94
CA ASP A 189 -7.70 -13.18 -14.05
C ASP A 189 -8.42 -11.83 -14.02
N GLY A 190 -9.34 -11.61 -14.96
CA GLY A 190 -9.92 -10.30 -15.08
C GLY A 190 -11.12 -10.17 -16.00
N ILE A 191 -11.44 -8.92 -16.28
CA ILE A 191 -12.53 -8.51 -17.17
C ILE A 191 -11.99 -7.54 -18.23
N VAL A 192 -12.50 -7.65 -19.46
CA VAL A 192 -12.17 -6.75 -20.56
C VAL A 192 -12.98 -5.47 -20.43
N ILE A 193 -12.30 -4.34 -20.40
CA ILE A 193 -12.94 -3.01 -20.34
C ILE A 193 -13.04 -2.39 -21.72
N GLU A 194 -12.00 -2.57 -22.54
CA GLU A 194 -11.97 -2.03 -23.88
C GLU A 194 -11.26 -3.00 -24.83
N ARG A 195 -11.78 -3.12 -26.06
CA ARG A 195 -11.16 -3.89 -27.14
C ARG A 195 -10.96 -2.97 -28.34
N ASN A 196 -9.72 -2.85 -28.80
CA ASN A 196 -9.29 -1.92 -29.85
C ASN A 196 -8.73 -2.64 -31.10
N ALA A 197 -8.93 -3.95 -31.18
CA ALA A 197 -8.50 -4.75 -32.32
C ALA A 197 -9.66 -5.57 -32.88
N ASP A 198 -9.73 -5.64 -34.21
CA ASP A 198 -10.74 -6.39 -34.93
C ASP A 198 -10.12 -7.51 -35.80
N LEU A 199 -10.90 -8.54 -36.06
CA LEU A 199 -10.50 -9.65 -36.92
C LEU A 199 -10.11 -9.17 -38.33
N GLY A 200 -8.96 -9.62 -38.82
CA GLY A 200 -8.42 -9.21 -40.11
C GLY A 200 -7.67 -7.87 -40.11
N GLN A 201 -7.70 -7.12 -39.00
CA GLN A 201 -6.97 -5.87 -38.86
C GLN A 201 -5.47 -6.14 -38.78
N PHE A 202 -4.66 -5.30 -39.45
CA PHE A 202 -3.21 -5.31 -39.26
C PHE A 202 -2.83 -4.41 -38.10
N VAL A 203 -2.03 -4.94 -37.18
CA VAL A 203 -1.53 -4.23 -36.01
C VAL A 203 -0.01 -4.17 -36.00
N GLY A 204 0.54 -3.02 -35.68
CA GLY A 204 1.99 -2.83 -35.54
C GLY A 204 2.46 -3.14 -34.11
N THR A 205 3.79 -3.28 -33.96
CA THR A 205 4.39 -3.41 -32.62
C THR A 205 4.06 -2.19 -31.74
N GLY A 206 3.55 -2.43 -30.54
CA GLY A 206 3.12 -1.39 -29.61
C GLY A 206 1.69 -0.90 -29.82
N ALA A 207 0.93 -1.48 -30.77
CA ALA A 207 -0.47 -1.14 -30.97
C ALA A 207 -1.30 -1.61 -29.76
N LEU A 208 -2.09 -0.73 -29.18
CA LEU A 208 -3.02 -1.05 -28.09
C LEU A 208 -4.17 -1.90 -28.64
N VAL A 209 -4.37 -3.08 -28.09
CA VAL A 209 -5.43 -4.02 -28.50
C VAL A 209 -6.58 -4.12 -27.50
N GLY A 210 -6.38 -3.65 -26.26
CA GLY A 210 -7.43 -3.60 -25.27
C GLY A 210 -6.98 -3.12 -23.90
N GLU A 211 -7.94 -2.95 -23.01
CA GLU A 211 -7.74 -2.61 -21.60
C GLU A 211 -8.38 -3.66 -20.72
N LEU A 212 -7.61 -4.13 -19.74
CA LEU A 212 -7.98 -5.21 -18.82
C LEU A 212 -7.93 -4.74 -17.38
N TYR A 213 -8.93 -5.16 -16.59
CA TYR A 213 -8.97 -4.97 -15.13
C TYR A 213 -8.90 -6.32 -14.44
N SER A 214 -8.11 -6.39 -13.36
CA SER A 214 -8.07 -7.59 -12.52
C SER A 214 -9.33 -7.69 -11.66
N THR A 215 -9.81 -8.92 -11.45
CA THR A 215 -10.99 -9.21 -10.61
C THR A 215 -10.63 -9.87 -9.28
N GLU A 216 -9.37 -10.22 -9.06
CA GLU A 216 -8.91 -10.92 -7.86
C GLU A 216 -9.01 -10.04 -6.60
N VAL A 217 -8.55 -8.80 -6.69
CA VAL A 217 -8.54 -7.84 -5.58
C VAL A 217 -9.01 -6.49 -6.07
N ALA A 218 -9.97 -5.90 -5.33
CA ALA A 218 -10.35 -4.51 -5.48
C ALA A 218 -9.68 -3.66 -4.40
N GLU A 219 -9.25 -2.48 -4.75
CA GLU A 219 -8.71 -1.48 -3.84
C GLU A 219 -9.66 -0.30 -3.75
N VAL A 220 -9.77 0.28 -2.56
CA VAL A 220 -10.52 1.51 -2.34
C VAL A 220 -9.56 2.55 -1.82
N ARG A 221 -9.41 3.64 -2.55
CA ARG A 221 -8.59 4.76 -2.14
C ARG A 221 -9.42 5.69 -1.26
N LEU A 222 -9.05 5.78 0.02
CA LEU A 222 -9.77 6.52 1.04
C LEU A 222 -9.03 7.81 1.39
N PRO A 223 -9.64 8.99 1.21
CA PRO A 223 -9.10 10.24 1.71
C PRO A 223 -9.26 10.31 3.23
N LEU A 224 -8.19 10.59 3.92
CA LEU A 224 -8.13 10.76 5.38
C LEU A 224 -7.60 12.14 5.72
N THR A 225 -8.17 12.75 6.75
CA THR A 225 -7.63 14.00 7.29
C THR A 225 -6.49 13.72 8.27
N ASP A 226 -5.68 14.73 8.58
CA ASP A 226 -4.63 14.63 9.59
C ASP A 226 -5.19 14.24 10.97
N ALA A 227 -6.40 14.71 11.30
CA ALA A 227 -7.08 14.35 12.55
C ALA A 227 -7.50 12.86 12.57
N ASP A 228 -7.89 12.30 11.43
CA ASP A 228 -8.28 10.89 11.34
C ASP A 228 -7.08 9.96 11.54
N LEU A 229 -5.89 10.39 11.12
CA LEU A 229 -4.67 9.61 11.27
C LEU A 229 -4.25 9.41 12.73
N ALA A 230 -4.68 10.30 13.64
CA ALA A 230 -4.44 10.14 15.08
C ALA A 230 -5.11 8.88 15.67
N PHE A 231 -6.14 8.35 15.00
CA PHE A 231 -6.90 7.18 15.44
C PHE A 231 -6.60 5.92 14.62
N ILE A 232 -5.73 6.01 13.62
CA ILE A 232 -5.39 4.90 12.72
C ILE A 232 -3.89 4.62 12.87
N ASP A 233 -3.55 3.41 13.28
CA ASP A 233 -2.16 2.98 13.35
C ASP A 233 -1.68 2.53 11.96
N LEU A 234 -0.96 3.42 11.27
CA LEU A 234 -0.39 3.16 9.94
C LEU A 234 1.08 2.69 10.00
N GLU A 235 1.74 2.84 11.17
CA GLU A 235 3.18 2.54 11.31
C GLU A 235 3.48 1.09 11.69
N SER A 236 2.51 0.38 12.20
CA SER A 236 2.73 -0.95 12.82
C SER A 236 2.87 -2.12 11.84
N GLY A 237 3.25 -1.89 10.59
CA GLY A 237 3.54 -2.98 9.65
C GLY A 237 2.39 -3.99 9.50
N ILE A 238 2.71 -5.17 8.95
CA ILE A 238 1.73 -6.25 8.63
C ILE A 238 0.98 -6.82 9.86
N SER A 239 1.42 -6.50 11.09
CA SER A 239 0.91 -7.11 12.32
C SER A 239 -0.39 -6.50 12.85
N HIS A 240 -0.70 -5.25 12.54
CA HIS A 240 -1.93 -4.59 12.99
C HIS A 240 -2.75 -4.16 11.76
N ARG A 241 -3.53 -5.11 11.26
CA ARG A 241 -4.49 -4.82 10.17
C ARG A 241 -5.69 -4.10 10.77
N ASN A 242 -5.81 -2.80 10.49
CA ASN A 242 -7.03 -2.07 10.82
C ASN A 242 -8.19 -2.63 9.97
N PRO A 243 -9.19 -3.29 10.58
CA PRO A 243 -10.34 -3.79 9.83
C PRO A 243 -11.16 -2.62 9.30
N VAL A 244 -11.61 -2.72 8.07
CA VAL A 244 -12.44 -1.72 7.42
C VAL A 244 -13.73 -2.38 6.95
N THR A 245 -14.86 -1.79 7.31
CA THR A 245 -16.17 -2.21 6.78
C THR A 245 -16.56 -1.25 5.67
N LEU A 246 -16.67 -1.78 4.47
CA LEU A 246 -17.15 -1.05 3.30
C LEU A 246 -18.65 -1.30 3.16
N SER A 247 -19.42 -0.25 2.92
CA SER A 247 -20.86 -0.36 2.69
C SER A 247 -21.27 0.48 1.50
N ALA A 248 -22.12 -0.07 0.64
CA ALA A 248 -22.67 0.63 -0.50
C ALA A 248 -24.04 0.11 -0.91
N MET A 249 -24.81 0.94 -1.62
CA MET A 249 -26.03 0.53 -2.30
C MET A 249 -25.69 0.04 -3.70
N VAL A 250 -25.83 -1.24 -3.97
CA VAL A 250 -25.57 -1.85 -5.28
C VAL A 250 -26.84 -2.52 -5.79
N GLY A 251 -27.30 -2.11 -6.97
CA GLY A 251 -28.56 -2.64 -7.55
C GLY A 251 -29.77 -2.44 -6.66
N GLY A 252 -29.83 -1.36 -5.88
CA GLY A 252 -30.92 -1.06 -4.94
C GLY A 252 -30.89 -1.87 -3.64
N LYS A 253 -29.83 -2.66 -3.40
CA LYS A 253 -29.64 -3.44 -2.17
C LYS A 253 -28.44 -2.91 -1.40
N PHE A 254 -28.60 -2.80 -0.08
CA PHE A 254 -27.48 -2.49 0.81
C PHE A 254 -26.56 -3.71 0.92
N GLN A 255 -25.28 -3.50 0.62
CA GLN A 255 -24.25 -4.54 0.71
C GLN A 255 -23.09 -4.05 1.57
N GLN A 256 -22.47 -5.00 2.25
CA GLN A 256 -21.28 -4.76 3.06
C GLN A 256 -20.18 -5.74 2.72
N TRP A 257 -18.95 -5.23 2.72
CA TRP A 257 -17.75 -6.03 2.52
C TRP A 257 -16.75 -5.73 3.63
N GLN A 258 -15.96 -6.72 3.97
CA GLN A 258 -14.85 -6.56 4.91
C GLN A 258 -13.57 -6.35 4.12
N GLY A 259 -12.80 -5.37 4.54
CA GLY A 259 -11.49 -5.06 3.99
C GLY A 259 -10.47 -4.81 5.08
N THR A 260 -9.26 -4.54 4.68
CA THR A 260 -8.17 -4.17 5.58
C THR A 260 -7.44 -2.96 5.04
N LEU A 261 -7.10 -2.03 5.91
CA LEU A 261 -6.22 -0.93 5.54
C LEU A 261 -4.81 -1.46 5.37
N VAL A 262 -4.27 -1.37 4.15
CA VAL A 262 -2.99 -1.98 3.78
C VAL A 262 -1.83 -1.01 3.95
N ARG A 263 -2.04 0.25 3.53
CA ARG A 263 -1.00 1.29 3.54
C ARG A 263 -1.61 2.68 3.41
N SER A 264 -0.86 3.69 3.81
CA SER A 264 -1.08 5.07 3.37
C SER A 264 -0.14 5.42 2.22
N GLU A 265 -0.49 6.41 1.42
CA GLU A 265 0.40 6.93 0.38
C GLU A 265 1.55 7.76 0.97
N GLY A 266 1.50 8.11 2.27
CA GLY A 266 2.57 8.80 2.99
C GLY A 266 2.85 10.24 2.50
N VAL A 267 2.06 10.75 1.56
CA VAL A 267 2.20 12.08 0.97
C VAL A 267 0.91 12.86 1.17
N LEU A 268 1.04 14.04 1.75
CA LEU A 268 -0.06 14.98 1.87
C LEU A 268 -0.34 15.61 0.48
N ASP A 269 -1.54 15.44 -0.02
CA ASP A 269 -1.99 16.15 -1.22
C ASP A 269 -2.07 17.66 -0.90
N THR A 270 -1.26 18.46 -1.58
CA THR A 270 -1.13 19.88 -1.32
C THR A 270 -2.37 20.69 -1.72
N THR A 271 -3.24 20.12 -2.54
CA THR A 271 -4.45 20.80 -3.05
C THR A 271 -5.57 20.72 -2.03
N ASN A 272 -5.79 19.55 -1.43
CA ASN A 272 -6.91 19.28 -0.54
C ASN A 272 -6.49 18.99 0.91
N ARG A 273 -5.18 18.87 1.18
CA ARG A 273 -4.58 18.53 2.49
C ARG A 273 -5.08 17.20 3.06
N LEU A 274 -5.31 16.23 2.17
CA LEU A 274 -5.69 14.87 2.56
C LEU A 274 -4.53 13.92 2.35
N ILE A 275 -4.47 12.90 3.16
CA ILE A 275 -3.60 11.75 2.99
C ILE A 275 -4.47 10.59 2.53
N TYR A 276 -4.04 9.89 1.49
CA TYR A 276 -4.80 8.76 0.97
C TYR A 276 -4.27 7.44 1.54
N ALA A 277 -5.18 6.56 1.85
CA ALA A 277 -4.88 5.21 2.32
C ALA A 277 -5.70 4.17 1.55
#